data_ebf8ca2f94a7369fa1dc4244077a0f45
#
_entry.id   ebf8ca2f94a7369fa1dc4244077a0f45
#
_cell.length_a   1.000
_cell.length_b   1.000
_cell.length_c   1.000
_cell.angle_alpha   90.00
_cell.angle_beta   90.00
_cell.angle_gamma   90.00
#
_symmetry.space_group_name_H-M   'P 1'
#
loop_
_entity.id
_entity.type
_entity.pdbx_description
1 polymer ?
#
loop_
_entity_poly.entity_id
_entity_poly.type
_entity_poly.pdbx_seq_one_letter_code
_entity_poly.pdbx_strand_id
1 'polypeptide(L)' 'MQLPQLYMILLGATPKGRNIEQHDIFFGIGNSVKDLLPEMIAFWPEAKGKIHVDAYRIVKKVGNYKV' A
#
# COMPACT_ATOMS: atom_id res chain seq x y z
N MET A 1 22.39 -0.14 9.11
CA MET A 1 21.43 -0.88 8.27
C MET A 1 20.02 -0.69 8.84
N GLN A 2 19.11 -0.30 7.99
CA GLN A 2 17.73 -0.08 8.40
C GLN A 2 16.95 -1.40 8.31
N LEU A 3 16.23 -1.73 9.38
CA LEU A 3 15.37 -2.90 9.38
C LEU A 3 14.09 -2.62 8.60
N PRO A 4 13.57 -3.60 7.86
CA PRO A 4 12.29 -3.43 7.19
C PRO A 4 11.15 -3.25 8.20
N GLN A 5 10.14 -2.54 7.79
CA GLN A 5 8.98 -2.21 8.62
C GLN A 5 7.70 -2.62 7.94
N LEU A 6 6.66 -2.82 8.74
CA LEU A 6 5.33 -3.11 8.21
C LEU A 6 4.62 -1.79 7.89
N TYR A 7 4.21 -1.65 6.65
CA TYR A 7 3.46 -0.48 6.19
C TYR A 7 2.00 -0.86 5.95
N MET A 8 1.11 0.00 6.40
CA MET A 8 -0.30 -0.02 6.03
C MET A 8 -0.50 1.15 5.08
N ILE A 9 -0.91 0.87 3.86
CA ILE A 9 -0.95 1.86 2.79
C ILE A 9 -2.35 1.95 2.20
N LEU A 10 -2.90 3.16 2.16
CA LEU A 10 -4.17 3.42 1.51
C LEU A 10 -3.89 3.74 0.05
N LEU A 11 -4.29 2.82 -0.82
CA LEU A 11 -4.14 2.97 -2.27
C LEU A 11 -5.40 3.55 -2.88
N GLY A 12 -5.23 4.38 -3.90
CA GLY A 12 -6.32 4.92 -4.68
C GLY A 12 -6.10 4.68 -6.15
N ALA A 13 -7.19 4.40 -6.88
CA ALA A 13 -7.15 4.23 -8.32
C ALA A 13 -8.55 4.35 -8.88
N THR A 14 -8.63 4.69 -10.18
CA THR A 14 -9.89 4.67 -10.90
C THR A 14 -9.76 3.62 -12.00
N PRO A 15 -10.11 2.35 -11.72
CA PRO A 15 -10.00 1.29 -12.72
C PRO A 15 -10.88 1.57 -13.93
N LYS A 16 -10.55 0.94 -15.05
CA LYS A 16 -11.30 1.11 -16.29
C LYS A 16 -12.78 0.77 -16.07
N GLY A 17 -13.66 1.64 -16.55
CA GLY A 17 -15.09 1.44 -16.41
C GLY A 17 -15.68 2.01 -15.13
N ARG A 18 -14.86 2.60 -14.29
CA ARG A 18 -15.32 3.25 -13.04
C ARG A 18 -15.28 4.77 -13.22
N ASN A 19 -16.22 5.45 -12.61
CA ASN A 19 -16.30 6.91 -12.65
C ASN A 19 -15.81 7.56 -11.34
N ILE A 20 -15.71 6.78 -10.29
CA ILE A 20 -15.33 7.26 -8.97
C ILE A 20 -14.07 6.54 -8.54
N GLU A 21 -13.14 7.28 -7.92
CA GLU A 21 -11.92 6.69 -7.39
C GLU A 21 -12.25 5.62 -6.36
N GLN A 22 -11.58 4.50 -6.47
CA GLN A 22 -11.70 3.38 -5.55
C GLN A 22 -10.50 3.40 -4.62
N HIS A 23 -10.68 2.86 -3.41
CA HIS A 23 -9.60 2.75 -2.43
C HIS A 23 -9.49 1.33 -1.90
N ASP A 24 -8.29 0.94 -1.54
CA ASP A 24 -8.05 -0.34 -0.90
C ASP A 24 -6.86 -0.22 0.03
N ILE A 25 -6.74 -1.14 0.96
CA ILE A 25 -5.65 -1.16 1.92
C ILE A 25 -4.66 -2.25 1.55
N PHE A 26 -3.41 -1.87 1.45
CA PHE A 26 -2.31 -2.78 1.17
C PHE A 26 -1.37 -2.83 2.37
N PHE A 27 -0.95 -4.03 2.74
CA PHE A 27 0.06 -4.22 3.79
C PHE A 27 1.32 -4.78 3.15
N GLY A 28 2.45 -4.18 3.45
CA GLY A 28 3.72 -4.64 2.91
C GLY A 28 4.86 -4.43 3.89
N ILE A 29 5.89 -5.23 3.76
CA ILE A 29 7.10 -5.12 4.58
C ILE A 29 8.24 -4.66 3.69
N GLY A 30 8.88 -3.57 4.05
CA GLY A 30 9.97 -3.01 3.27
C GLY A 30 10.65 -1.87 4.00
N ASN A 31 11.59 -1.25 3.34
CA ASN A 31 12.37 -0.15 3.91
C ASN A 31 11.73 1.21 3.64
N SER A 32 10.85 1.28 2.66
CA SER A 32 10.14 2.51 2.31
C SER A 32 8.89 2.18 1.50
N VAL A 33 7.98 3.15 1.41
CA VAL A 33 6.78 2.99 0.58
C VAL A 33 7.17 2.80 -0.89
N LYS A 34 8.18 3.54 -1.34
CA LYS A 34 8.65 3.44 -2.72
C LYS A 34 9.13 2.03 -3.08
N ASP A 35 9.78 1.36 -2.13
CA ASP A 35 10.28 0.00 -2.35
C ASP A 35 9.14 -1.02 -2.54
N LEU A 36 7.94 -0.67 -2.07
CA LEU A 36 6.78 -1.54 -2.14
C LEU A 36 5.94 -1.33 -3.41
N LEU A 37 6.33 -0.38 -4.26
CA LEU A 37 5.55 -0.05 -5.45
C LEU A 37 5.31 -1.26 -6.38
N PRO A 38 6.31 -2.10 -6.69
CA PRO A 38 6.05 -3.27 -7.54
C PRO A 38 5.01 -4.21 -6.94
N GLU A 39 5.02 -4.40 -5.62
CA GLU A 39 4.05 -5.26 -4.95
C GLU A 39 2.66 -4.63 -4.95
N MET A 40 2.57 -3.31 -4.81
CA MET A 40 1.28 -2.60 -4.87
C MET A 40 0.65 -2.72 -6.26
N ILE A 41 1.46 -2.62 -7.30
CA ILE A 41 0.98 -2.77 -8.67
C ILE A 41 0.43 -4.18 -8.90
N ALA A 42 1.13 -5.20 -8.40
CA ALA A 42 0.71 -6.59 -8.51
C ALA A 42 -0.55 -6.87 -7.68
N PHE A 43 -0.70 -6.17 -6.55
CA PHE A 43 -1.85 -6.32 -5.66
C PHE A 43 -3.15 -5.86 -6.34
N TRP A 44 -3.07 -4.86 -7.21
CA TRP A 44 -4.25 -4.28 -7.84
C TRP A 44 -4.09 -4.22 -9.37
N PRO A 45 -4.16 -5.39 -10.04
CA PRO A 45 -3.90 -5.44 -11.48
C PRO A 45 -4.92 -4.65 -12.31
N GLU A 46 -6.16 -4.49 -11.84
CA GLU A 46 -7.19 -3.75 -12.57
C GLU A 46 -6.85 -2.27 -12.72
N ALA A 47 -5.99 -1.75 -11.85
CA ALA A 47 -5.54 -0.36 -11.92
C ALA A 47 -4.48 -0.15 -13.01
N LYS A 48 -3.90 -1.24 -13.53
CA LYS A 48 -2.89 -1.22 -14.59
C LYS A 48 -1.72 -0.30 -14.28
N GLY A 49 -1.26 -0.34 -13.04
CA GLY A 49 -0.16 0.48 -12.58
C GLY A 49 -0.50 1.94 -12.30
N LYS A 50 -1.74 2.33 -12.49
CA LYS A 50 -2.18 3.72 -12.26
C LYS A 50 -2.75 3.87 -10.85
N ILE A 51 -1.98 3.44 -9.89
CA ILE A 51 -2.33 3.59 -8.48
C ILE A 51 -1.58 4.76 -7.89
N HIS A 52 -2.13 5.33 -6.83
CA HIS A 52 -1.42 6.33 -6.04
C HIS A 52 -1.60 6.05 -4.56
N VAL A 53 -0.69 6.55 -3.78
CA VAL A 53 -0.70 6.40 -2.33
C VAL A 53 -1.39 7.64 -1.75
N ASP A 54 -2.56 7.44 -1.15
CA ASP A 54 -3.28 8.55 -0.52
C ASP A 54 -2.79 8.80 0.91
N ALA A 55 -2.40 7.73 1.60
CA ALA A 55 -1.87 7.83 2.95
C ALA A 55 -1.14 6.54 3.30
N TYR A 56 -0.28 6.60 4.31
CA TYR A 56 0.36 5.40 4.81
C TYR A 56 0.71 5.57 6.28
N ARG A 57 0.92 4.44 6.93
CA ARG A 57 1.33 4.40 8.33
C ARG A 57 2.29 3.23 8.54
N ILE A 58 3.30 3.45 9.35
CA ILE A 58 4.16 2.36 9.81
C ILE A 58 3.48 1.73 11.02
N VAL A 59 3.27 0.42 10.95
CA VAL A 59 2.62 -0.32 12.03
C VAL A 59 3.69 -0.93 12.91
N LYS A 60 3.84 -0.40 14.11
CA LYS A 60 4.87 -0.86 15.04
C LYS A 60 4.31 -1.79 16.10
N LYS A 61 2.99 -1.78 16.26
CA LYS A 61 2.35 -2.51 17.34
C LYS A 61 0.88 -2.72 16.98
N VAL A 62 0.36 -3.88 17.32
CA VAL A 62 -1.06 -4.18 17.16
C VAL A 62 -1.55 -4.70 18.51
N GLY A 63 -2.45 -3.95 19.14
CA GLY A 63 -2.85 -4.25 20.50
C GLY A 63 -1.65 -4.18 21.44
N ASN A 64 -1.36 -5.29 22.09
CA ASN A 64 -0.19 -5.42 22.99
C ASN A 64 1.00 -6.08 22.31
N TYR A 65 0.90 -6.37 21.00
CA TYR A 65 1.92 -7.12 20.29
C TYR A 65 2.77 -6.20 19.41
N LYS A 66 4.08 -6.33 19.55
CA LYS A 66 5.05 -5.62 18.73
C LYS A 66 5.13 -6.27 17.36
N VAL A 67 5.23 -5.44 16.35
CA VAL A 67 5.42 -5.92 14.98
C VAL A 67 6.89 -5.91 14.61
#